data_631c37698a5822677bc00a0b5ac2a45d
#
_entry.id   631c37698a5822677bc00a0b5ac2a45d
#
_cell.length_a   1.000
_cell.length_b   1.000
_cell.length_c   1.000
_cell.angle_alpha   90.00
_cell.angle_beta   90.00
_cell.angle_gamma   90.00
#
_symmetry.space_group_name_H-M   'P 1'
#
loop_
_entity.id
_entity.type
_entity.pdbx_description
1 polymer ?
#
loop_
_entity_poly.entity_id
_entity_poly.type
_entity_poly.pdbx_seq_one_letter_code
_entity_poly.pdbx_strand_id
1 'polypeptide(L)'
;MNDQTPADWKRQAETAERVDPVVSPAPMAAEPAPTPIDPAIARRARTRRIGFTALALVVLIGLVLYAIRIFTAPATEATDDAYVAGNVVAVTARDGGTVLALHADNTQSVKRGQPLIDLDPASTGVQMDAAEAALGRAVRAVRSTYAQVDEAGAEIAQAQADLSRAQNDYARRQGAARDGAISGEELSHASDAVTTARAALALAQAKKAQAASTVSGTDVSSNPQVLAAIADVRRAAIDASHMKIVAPVTGIVAQRTVQLGQRVAAGTPLMAVVPLDSVWVDANFRETQLQHLRVGQPVTVTADVYGKGVVFHGKVLGLGAGSGNAFSLLPPQNASGNWIKIVQRVPVRIALDPAELRAHPLRIGLSVNAVVATSNLSGPMVAGSAAPAGGVQQSLDGGPEVDAQVRRIIAQNLGRDR
;
A
#
# COMPACT_ATOMS: atom_id res chain seq x y z
N MET A 1 -10.10 -42.18 -60.69
CA MET A 1 -11.24 -41.81 -61.52
C MET A 1 -11.14 -40.36 -61.74
N ASN A 2 -10.66 -40.14 -62.90
CA ASN A 2 -10.90 -39.13 -63.97
C ASN A 2 -10.59 -37.71 -63.51
N ASP A 3 -9.54 -37.15 -64.08
CA ASP A 3 -9.22 -36.80 -65.49
C ASP A 3 -9.70 -35.38 -65.78
N GLN A 4 -9.02 -34.40 -66.23
CA GLN A 4 -7.98 -34.25 -67.25
C GLN A 4 -7.65 -32.74 -67.31
N THR A 5 -6.41 -32.45 -67.35
CA THR A 5 -5.75 -31.38 -68.13
C THR A 5 -6.01 -31.60 -69.60
N PRO A 6 -5.52 -30.82 -70.58
CA PRO A 6 -4.65 -29.64 -70.58
C PRO A 6 -4.88 -28.69 -71.85
N ALA A 7 -3.98 -27.65 -71.89
CA ALA A 7 -3.33 -27.09 -73.11
C ALA A 7 -4.20 -26.33 -74.15
N ASP A 8 -3.83 -25.25 -74.73
CA ASP A 8 -2.76 -25.13 -75.73
C ASP A 8 -2.47 -23.67 -76.11
N TRP A 9 -1.23 -23.43 -76.26
CA TRP A 9 -0.57 -22.27 -76.81
C TRP A 9 -0.13 -22.55 -78.27
N LYS A 10 0.04 -21.52 -79.07
CA LYS A 10 0.74 -21.42 -80.36
C LYS A 10 -0.11 -21.25 -81.63
N ARG A 11 0.21 -20.15 -82.27
CA ARG A 11 0.83 -20.09 -83.60
C ARG A 11 0.94 -18.63 -84.02
N GLN A 12 2.09 -18.03 -84.09
CA GLN A 12 3.07 -18.01 -85.20
C GLN A 12 2.53 -17.60 -86.54
N ALA A 13 2.98 -16.39 -86.89
CA ALA A 13 3.78 -16.05 -88.09
C ALA A 13 3.19 -16.40 -89.44
N GLU A 14 3.15 -15.39 -90.29
CA GLU A 14 3.83 -15.43 -91.62
C GLU A 14 3.58 -14.17 -92.40
N THR A 15 4.62 -13.42 -92.68
CA THR A 15 5.21 -12.87 -93.90
C THR A 15 4.33 -12.79 -95.15
N ALA A 16 4.27 -11.61 -95.77
CA ALA A 16 4.50 -11.47 -97.20
C ALA A 16 4.75 -10.00 -97.57
N GLU A 17 5.89 -9.79 -98.08
CA GLU A 17 6.51 -8.75 -98.86
C GLU A 17 5.72 -8.48 -100.17
N ARG A 18 5.49 -7.20 -100.58
CA ARG A 18 5.35 -6.82 -101.95
C ARG A 18 5.89 -5.43 -102.27
N VAL A 19 6.72 -5.42 -103.24
CA VAL A 19 7.56 -4.45 -103.84
C VAL A 19 6.74 -3.40 -104.68
N ASP A 20 7.38 -2.23 -104.79
CA ASP A 20 7.15 -0.96 -105.45
C ASP A 20 6.41 -0.97 -106.84
N PRO A 21 5.93 0.22 -107.21
CA PRO A 21 6.73 0.91 -108.22
C PRO A 21 6.91 2.43 -108.02
N VAL A 22 8.05 2.87 -108.50
CA VAL A 22 8.59 4.19 -108.75
C VAL A 22 7.67 5.00 -109.67
N VAL A 23 7.36 6.26 -109.24
CA VAL A 23 6.96 7.33 -110.19
C VAL A 23 7.61 8.65 -109.81
N SER A 24 8.20 9.26 -110.85
CA SER A 24 9.05 10.45 -110.91
C SER A 24 8.39 11.79 -110.53
N PRO A 25 9.17 12.84 -110.44
CA PRO A 25 8.85 14.05 -109.64
C PRO A 25 8.09 15.12 -110.42
N ALA A 26 7.31 15.93 -109.76
CA ALA A 26 6.71 17.16 -110.25
C ALA A 26 6.85 18.31 -109.24
N PRO A 27 6.76 19.54 -109.59
CA PRO A 27 7.69 20.63 -109.27
C PRO A 27 7.39 21.39 -108.02
N MET A 28 8.47 22.05 -107.52
CA MET A 28 8.48 23.01 -106.39
C MET A 28 7.36 24.06 -106.51
N ALA A 29 6.53 24.12 -105.48
CA ALA A 29 5.65 25.25 -105.24
C ALA A 29 6.23 26.08 -104.02
N ALA A 30 6.22 27.35 -104.20
CA ALA A 30 6.81 28.41 -103.40
C ALA A 30 6.37 28.36 -101.96
N GLU A 31 7.31 28.68 -101.08
CA GLU A 31 7.20 28.93 -99.65
C GLU A 31 6.20 30.07 -99.39
N PRO A 32 5.16 29.89 -98.57
CA PRO A 32 4.36 31.01 -98.09
C PRO A 32 5.08 31.75 -96.93
N ALA A 33 5.10 33.07 -97.06
CA ALA A 33 5.66 34.00 -96.04
C ALA A 33 5.08 33.79 -94.62
N PRO A 34 5.87 34.08 -93.61
CA PRO A 34 5.41 33.88 -92.19
C PRO A 34 4.27 34.84 -91.91
N THR A 35 3.11 34.28 -91.52
CA THR A 35 1.96 35.07 -91.02
C THR A 35 2.32 35.66 -89.67
N PRO A 36 1.96 36.93 -89.39
CA PRO A 36 2.23 37.57 -88.11
C PRO A 36 1.42 36.90 -86.99
N ILE A 37 2.13 36.45 -85.90
CA ILE A 37 1.54 35.84 -84.74
C ILE A 37 0.66 36.84 -84.04
N ASP A 38 -0.64 36.57 -83.94
CA ASP A 38 -1.65 37.35 -83.32
C ASP A 38 -1.27 37.60 -81.81
N PRO A 39 -1.11 38.85 -81.37
CA PRO A 39 -0.66 39.19 -79.94
C PRO A 39 -1.60 38.65 -78.89
N ALA A 40 -2.83 38.27 -79.22
CA ALA A 40 -3.80 37.64 -78.34
C ALA A 40 -3.40 36.22 -77.92
N ILE A 41 -2.73 35.44 -78.82
CA ILE A 41 -2.26 34.07 -78.54
C ILE A 41 -1.03 34.09 -77.58
N ALA A 42 -0.13 35.04 -77.75
CA ALA A 42 1.04 35.22 -76.93
C ALA A 42 0.67 35.64 -75.49
N ARG A 43 -0.38 36.45 -75.32
CA ARG A 43 -0.90 36.83 -73.99
C ARG A 43 -1.56 35.63 -73.25
N ARG A 44 -2.32 34.78 -73.94
CA ARG A 44 -2.93 33.54 -73.39
C ARG A 44 -1.90 32.51 -73.02
N ALA A 45 -0.84 32.35 -73.73
CA ALA A 45 0.26 31.47 -73.40
C ALA A 45 1.04 31.94 -72.14
N ARG A 46 1.24 33.25 -72.04
CA ARG A 46 1.93 33.85 -70.86
C ARG A 46 1.08 33.76 -69.59
N THR A 47 -0.24 33.99 -69.66
CA THR A 47 -1.15 33.83 -68.53
C THR A 47 -1.30 32.35 -68.11
N ARG A 48 -1.34 31.42 -69.04
CA ARG A 48 -1.31 29.99 -68.75
C ARG A 48 0.01 29.57 -68.05
N ARG A 49 1.17 30.05 -68.52
CA ARG A 49 2.48 29.76 -67.87
C ARG A 49 2.54 30.34 -66.47
N ILE A 50 2.04 31.59 -66.22
CA ILE A 50 1.96 32.17 -64.90
C ILE A 50 0.98 31.40 -64.03
N GLY A 51 -0.16 30.95 -64.55
CA GLY A 51 -1.10 30.08 -63.83
C GLY A 51 -0.51 28.74 -63.41
N PHE A 52 0.21 28.09 -64.34
CA PHE A 52 0.89 26.83 -64.00
C PHE A 52 2.06 26.98 -63.05
N THR A 53 2.85 28.09 -63.13
CA THR A 53 3.92 28.36 -62.16
C THR A 53 3.36 28.72 -60.79
N ALA A 54 2.27 29.47 -60.74
CA ALA A 54 1.58 29.76 -59.47
C ALA A 54 1.01 28.49 -58.83
N LEU A 55 0.39 27.59 -59.61
CA LEU A 55 -0.11 26.30 -59.12
C LEU A 55 1.04 25.39 -58.66
N ALA A 56 2.13 25.33 -59.42
CA ALA A 56 3.31 24.54 -59.08
C ALA A 56 3.95 25.08 -57.75
N LEU A 57 3.98 26.40 -57.57
CA LEU A 57 4.46 27.01 -56.31
C LEU A 57 3.56 26.67 -55.13
N VAL A 58 2.24 26.71 -55.29
CA VAL A 58 1.28 26.33 -54.22
C VAL A 58 1.43 24.86 -53.86
N VAL A 59 1.58 23.97 -54.86
CA VAL A 59 1.84 22.55 -54.65
C VAL A 59 3.18 22.33 -53.95
N LEU A 60 4.24 23.07 -54.35
CA LEU A 60 5.55 22.98 -53.71
C LEU A 60 5.50 23.46 -52.25
N ILE A 61 4.83 24.58 -51.99
CA ILE A 61 4.62 25.06 -50.62
C ILE A 61 3.83 24.04 -49.83
N GLY A 62 2.76 23.48 -50.36
CA GLY A 62 1.99 22.41 -49.73
C GLY A 62 2.86 21.19 -49.38
N LEU A 63 3.70 20.75 -50.31
CA LEU A 63 4.67 19.64 -50.12
C LEU A 63 5.71 19.98 -49.06
N VAL A 64 6.25 21.18 -49.07
CA VAL A 64 7.22 21.65 -48.06
C VAL A 64 6.58 21.72 -46.67
N LEU A 65 5.37 22.28 -46.54
CA LEU A 65 4.62 22.32 -45.27
C LEU A 65 4.27 20.90 -44.80
N TYR A 66 3.90 20.01 -45.73
CA TYR A 66 3.64 18.61 -45.40
C TYR A 66 4.91 17.88 -44.94
N ALA A 67 6.03 18.10 -45.62
CA ALA A 67 7.33 17.58 -45.23
C ALA A 67 7.76 18.11 -43.85
N ILE A 68 7.65 19.43 -43.62
CA ILE A 68 7.92 20.04 -42.34
C ILE A 68 7.06 19.38 -41.27
N ARG A 69 5.76 19.19 -41.50
CA ARG A 69 4.86 18.56 -40.56
C ARG A 69 5.24 17.11 -40.23
N ILE A 70 5.71 16.34 -41.21
CA ILE A 70 6.19 14.96 -40.99
C ILE A 70 7.50 14.94 -40.19
N PHE A 71 8.46 15.80 -40.54
CA PHE A 71 9.78 15.84 -39.91
C PHE A 71 9.78 16.52 -38.52
N THR A 72 8.78 17.39 -38.23
CA THR A 72 8.63 18.05 -36.95
C THR A 72 7.57 17.42 -36.06
N ALA A 73 6.86 16.39 -36.53
CA ALA A 73 5.92 15.65 -35.69
C ALA A 73 6.69 15.03 -34.51
N PRO A 74 6.28 15.30 -33.26
CA PRO A 74 6.97 14.72 -32.12
C PRO A 74 6.89 13.20 -32.23
N ALA A 75 8.04 12.53 -31.99
CA ALA A 75 8.08 11.09 -31.92
C ALA A 75 7.19 10.63 -30.76
N THR A 76 6.16 9.83 -31.05
CA THR A 76 5.22 9.33 -30.04
C THR A 76 4.96 7.85 -30.26
N GLU A 77 4.81 7.13 -29.16
CA GLU A 77 4.30 5.74 -29.18
C GLU A 77 2.92 5.73 -28.54
N ALA A 78 1.97 5.09 -29.22
CA ALA A 78 0.59 5.02 -28.77
C ALA A 78 0.11 3.57 -28.62
N THR A 79 -0.77 3.36 -27.66
CA THR A 79 -1.49 2.09 -27.50
C THR A 79 -2.93 2.36 -27.05
N ASP A 80 -3.84 1.57 -27.59
CA ASP A 80 -5.25 1.46 -27.22
C ASP A 80 -5.51 0.29 -26.25
N ASP A 81 -4.49 -0.56 -26.03
CA ASP A 81 -4.53 -1.66 -25.08
C ASP A 81 -3.99 -1.17 -23.73
N ALA A 82 -4.74 -0.29 -23.09
CA ALA A 82 -4.38 0.28 -21.80
C ALA A 82 -5.61 0.32 -20.90
N TYR A 83 -5.39 0.04 -19.61
CA TYR A 83 -6.46 -0.05 -18.62
C TYR A 83 -6.10 0.71 -17.37
N VAL A 84 -7.10 1.33 -16.76
CA VAL A 84 -6.96 1.92 -15.44
C VAL A 84 -6.83 0.81 -14.41
N ALA A 85 -5.75 0.81 -13.67
CA ALA A 85 -5.47 -0.11 -12.58
C ALA A 85 -5.35 0.67 -11.25
N GLY A 86 -5.45 -0.04 -10.14
CA GLY A 86 -5.36 0.59 -8.83
C GLY A 86 -5.32 -0.44 -7.72
N ASN A 87 -5.04 0.02 -6.50
CA ASN A 87 -5.08 -0.83 -5.34
C ASN A 87 -6.52 -1.13 -4.94
N VAL A 88 -6.85 -2.40 -4.82
CA VAL A 88 -8.10 -2.86 -4.22
C VAL A 88 -7.78 -3.26 -2.78
N VAL A 89 -8.15 -2.43 -1.82
CA VAL A 89 -7.85 -2.67 -0.41
C VAL A 89 -8.98 -3.50 0.19
N ALA A 90 -8.70 -4.76 0.45
CA ALA A 90 -9.64 -5.65 1.12
C ALA A 90 -9.73 -5.30 2.62
N VAL A 91 -10.93 -5.06 3.09
CA VAL A 91 -11.25 -4.88 4.51
C VAL A 91 -11.68 -6.24 5.05
N THR A 92 -10.88 -6.79 5.96
CA THR A 92 -11.12 -8.10 6.57
C THR A 92 -11.48 -7.97 8.04
N ALA A 93 -12.26 -8.91 8.56
CA ALA A 93 -12.46 -9.04 10.00
C ALA A 93 -11.13 -9.46 10.67
N ARG A 94 -10.71 -8.76 11.71
CA ARG A 94 -9.54 -9.15 12.52
C ARG A 94 -9.90 -10.28 13.48
N ASP A 95 -11.07 -10.17 14.09
CA ASP A 95 -11.63 -11.16 15.00
C ASP A 95 -13.00 -11.63 14.53
N GLY A 96 -13.44 -12.79 15.02
CA GLY A 96 -14.75 -13.34 14.69
C GLY A 96 -15.87 -12.68 15.48
N GLY A 97 -17.00 -12.42 14.81
CA GLY A 97 -18.18 -11.84 15.45
C GLY A 97 -19.42 -11.92 14.56
N THR A 98 -20.56 -11.49 15.08
CA THR A 98 -21.79 -11.32 14.31
C THR A 98 -21.93 -9.86 13.89
N VAL A 99 -22.26 -9.61 12.64
CA VAL A 99 -22.44 -8.25 12.10
C VAL A 99 -23.71 -7.64 12.71
N LEU A 100 -23.52 -6.58 13.49
CA LEU A 100 -24.59 -5.86 14.18
C LEU A 100 -25.08 -4.66 13.37
N ALA A 101 -24.17 -3.93 12.71
CA ALA A 101 -24.50 -2.77 11.90
C ALA A 101 -23.60 -2.64 10.68
N LEU A 102 -24.14 -2.08 9.61
CA LEU A 102 -23.42 -1.72 8.38
C LEU A 102 -23.57 -0.21 8.18
N HIS A 103 -22.45 0.51 8.12
CA HIS A 103 -22.41 1.97 7.98
C HIS A 103 -22.04 2.43 6.56
N ALA A 104 -21.61 1.50 5.70
CA ALA A 104 -21.29 1.78 4.32
C ALA A 104 -21.77 0.65 3.41
N ASP A 105 -22.22 1.04 2.21
CA ASP A 105 -22.64 0.11 1.16
C ASP A 105 -21.88 0.36 -0.15
N ASN A 106 -22.06 -0.52 -1.13
CA ASN A 106 -21.46 -0.42 -2.45
C ASN A 106 -21.66 0.98 -3.04
N THR A 107 -20.66 1.45 -3.75
CA THR A 107 -20.60 2.75 -4.43
C THR A 107 -20.50 3.99 -3.53
N GLN A 108 -20.57 3.83 -2.21
CA GLN A 108 -20.42 4.95 -1.28
C GLN A 108 -18.96 5.35 -1.09
N SER A 109 -18.74 6.65 -0.97
CA SER A 109 -17.43 7.20 -0.61
C SER A 109 -17.23 7.14 0.90
N VAL A 110 -16.05 6.67 1.31
CA VAL A 110 -15.64 6.55 2.72
C VAL A 110 -14.29 7.22 2.96
N LYS A 111 -14.11 7.78 4.15
CA LYS A 111 -12.85 8.39 4.58
C LYS A 111 -12.07 7.40 5.45
N ARG A 112 -10.74 7.50 5.42
CA ARG A 112 -9.89 6.72 6.32
C ARG A 112 -10.31 6.92 7.77
N GLY A 113 -10.46 5.81 8.53
CA GLY A 113 -10.92 5.81 9.92
C GLY A 113 -12.44 5.86 10.09
N GLN A 114 -13.21 6.03 9.01
CA GLN A 114 -14.68 6.01 9.08
C GLN A 114 -15.17 4.61 9.43
N PRO A 115 -16.12 4.46 10.39
CA PRO A 115 -16.75 3.17 10.67
C PRO A 115 -17.43 2.61 9.43
N LEU A 116 -17.22 1.32 9.17
CA LEU A 116 -17.81 0.59 8.06
C LEU A 116 -18.77 -0.48 8.54
N ILE A 117 -18.36 -1.23 9.56
CA ILE A 117 -19.10 -2.37 10.10
C ILE A 117 -18.89 -2.41 11.61
N ASP A 118 -19.98 -2.63 12.36
CA ASP A 118 -19.91 -2.97 13.76
C ASP A 118 -20.21 -4.47 13.94
N LEU A 119 -19.32 -5.17 14.61
CA LEU A 119 -19.53 -6.53 15.10
C LEU A 119 -20.10 -6.46 16.52
N ASP A 120 -20.76 -7.54 16.95
CA ASP A 120 -21.33 -7.66 18.29
C ASP A 120 -20.23 -7.65 19.35
N PRO A 121 -20.17 -6.62 20.21
CA PRO A 121 -19.14 -6.48 21.24
C PRO A 121 -19.46 -7.22 22.54
N ALA A 122 -20.58 -7.95 22.64
CA ALA A 122 -21.05 -8.51 23.90
C ALA A 122 -20.00 -9.41 24.59
N SER A 123 -19.34 -10.28 23.81
CA SER A 123 -18.31 -11.19 24.36
C SER A 123 -17.02 -10.47 24.72
N THR A 124 -16.58 -9.52 23.89
CA THR A 124 -15.37 -8.75 24.14
C THR A 124 -15.55 -7.74 25.28
N GLY A 125 -16.77 -7.21 25.44
CA GLY A 125 -17.13 -6.37 26.58
C GLY A 125 -17.00 -7.13 27.92
N VAL A 126 -17.55 -8.34 27.99
CA VAL A 126 -17.41 -9.19 29.19
C VAL A 126 -15.96 -9.55 29.48
N GLN A 127 -15.15 -9.81 28.44
CA GLN A 127 -13.71 -10.06 28.59
C GLN A 127 -12.98 -8.84 29.12
N MET A 128 -13.33 -7.64 28.65
CA MET A 128 -12.76 -6.38 29.13
C MET A 128 -13.07 -6.15 30.61
N ASP A 129 -14.35 -6.30 31.02
CA ASP A 129 -14.76 -6.18 32.43
C ASP A 129 -14.05 -7.20 33.32
N ALA A 130 -13.86 -8.43 32.84
CA ALA A 130 -13.12 -9.46 33.56
C ALA A 130 -11.64 -9.11 33.74
N ALA A 131 -10.99 -8.57 32.69
CA ALA A 131 -9.60 -8.14 32.74
C ALA A 131 -9.41 -6.93 33.68
N GLU A 132 -10.32 -5.97 33.65
CA GLU A 132 -10.31 -4.81 34.59
C GLU A 132 -10.47 -5.26 36.04
N ALA A 133 -11.39 -6.17 36.29
CA ALA A 133 -11.56 -6.74 37.63
C ALA A 133 -10.33 -7.53 38.10
N ALA A 134 -9.64 -8.23 37.18
CA ALA A 134 -8.39 -8.93 37.48
C ALA A 134 -7.27 -7.96 37.83
N LEU A 135 -7.13 -6.85 37.08
CA LEU A 135 -6.18 -5.79 37.41
C LEU A 135 -6.44 -5.20 38.78
N GLY A 136 -7.72 -4.88 39.08
CA GLY A 136 -8.09 -4.39 40.43
C GLY A 136 -7.73 -5.37 41.56
N ARG A 137 -7.92 -6.68 41.33
CA ARG A 137 -7.51 -7.72 42.29
C ARG A 137 -5.98 -7.79 42.47
N ALA A 138 -5.23 -7.73 41.34
CA ALA A 138 -3.77 -7.75 41.37
C ALA A 138 -3.18 -6.56 42.15
N VAL A 139 -3.70 -5.35 41.90
CA VAL A 139 -3.29 -4.14 42.63
C VAL A 139 -3.54 -4.28 44.14
N ARG A 140 -4.72 -4.76 44.55
CA ARG A 140 -5.05 -4.97 45.97
C ARG A 140 -4.20 -6.06 46.61
N ALA A 141 -3.91 -7.16 45.89
CA ALA A 141 -3.04 -8.24 46.37
C ALA A 141 -1.62 -7.72 46.67
N VAL A 142 -1.03 -7.02 45.69
CA VAL A 142 0.32 -6.43 45.89
C VAL A 142 0.33 -5.41 47.01
N ARG A 143 -0.69 -4.56 47.10
CA ARG A 143 -0.83 -3.61 48.22
C ARG A 143 -0.92 -4.32 49.60
N SER A 144 -1.66 -5.45 49.68
CA SER A 144 -1.72 -6.28 50.88
C SER A 144 -0.34 -6.82 51.28
N THR A 145 0.47 -7.22 50.27
CA THR A 145 1.85 -7.68 50.52
C THR A 145 2.74 -6.56 51.06
N TYR A 146 2.60 -5.32 50.55
CA TYR A 146 3.31 -4.17 51.14
C TYR A 146 2.90 -3.91 52.60
N ALA A 147 1.60 -4.01 52.89
CA ALA A 147 1.13 -3.88 54.29
C ALA A 147 1.70 -4.97 55.21
N GLN A 148 1.87 -6.21 54.71
CA GLN A 148 2.54 -7.29 55.47
C GLN A 148 4.04 -7.01 55.70
N VAL A 149 4.72 -6.36 54.75
CA VAL A 149 6.12 -5.93 54.93
C VAL A 149 6.22 -4.85 56.00
N ASP A 150 5.25 -3.91 56.05
CA ASP A 150 5.19 -2.87 57.08
C ASP A 150 4.88 -3.46 58.46
N GLU A 151 3.95 -4.43 58.53
CA GLU A 151 3.64 -5.16 59.79
C GLU A 151 4.88 -5.91 60.31
N ALA A 152 5.58 -6.66 59.43
CA ALA A 152 6.83 -7.32 59.82
C ALA A 152 7.94 -6.30 60.23
N GLY A 153 7.89 -5.08 59.68
CA GLY A 153 8.74 -3.97 60.13
C GLY A 153 8.46 -3.55 61.55
N ALA A 154 7.18 -3.51 61.95
CA ALA A 154 6.78 -3.22 63.35
C ALA A 154 7.18 -4.35 64.33
N GLU A 155 7.05 -5.63 63.87
CA GLU A 155 7.54 -6.76 64.72
C GLU A 155 9.06 -6.67 64.96
N ILE A 156 9.86 -6.25 63.97
CA ILE A 156 11.31 -6.01 64.17
C ILE A 156 11.54 -4.93 65.17
N ALA A 157 10.82 -3.81 65.14
CA ALA A 157 10.96 -2.72 66.11
C ALA A 157 10.64 -3.18 67.54
N GLN A 158 9.61 -4.02 67.70
CA GLN A 158 9.26 -4.64 68.96
C GLN A 158 10.38 -5.54 69.49
N ALA A 159 10.85 -6.50 68.63
CA ALA A 159 11.93 -7.43 69.05
C ALA A 159 13.24 -6.70 69.32
N GLN A 160 13.54 -5.60 68.63
CA GLN A 160 14.69 -4.74 68.90
C GLN A 160 14.61 -4.07 70.27
N ALA A 161 13.43 -3.58 70.69
CA ALA A 161 13.19 -2.99 71.96
C ALA A 161 13.32 -4.02 73.11
N ASP A 162 12.82 -5.25 72.90
CA ASP A 162 12.94 -6.34 73.87
C ASP A 162 14.40 -6.80 73.99
N LEU A 163 15.16 -6.90 72.91
CA LEU A 163 16.60 -7.17 73.00
C LEU A 163 17.36 -6.09 73.79
N SER A 164 17.07 -4.82 73.50
CA SER A 164 17.68 -3.69 74.23
C SER A 164 17.38 -3.75 75.72
N ARG A 165 16.15 -4.10 76.09
CA ARG A 165 15.74 -4.27 77.48
C ARG A 165 16.53 -5.40 78.21
N ALA A 166 16.60 -6.57 77.55
CA ALA A 166 17.36 -7.72 78.02
C ALA A 166 18.86 -7.42 78.21
N GLN A 167 19.45 -6.70 77.23
CA GLN A 167 20.86 -6.30 77.28
C GLN A 167 21.14 -5.32 78.45
N ASN A 168 20.27 -4.33 78.64
CA ASN A 168 20.39 -3.40 79.77
C ASN A 168 20.24 -4.10 81.15
N ASP A 169 19.31 -5.07 81.19
CA ASP A 169 19.16 -5.86 82.45
C ASP A 169 20.38 -6.73 82.73
N TYR A 170 20.89 -7.45 81.69
CA TYR A 170 22.14 -8.22 81.82
C TYR A 170 23.32 -7.35 82.27
N ALA A 171 23.51 -6.17 81.64
CA ALA A 171 24.59 -5.23 81.97
C ALA A 171 24.50 -4.77 83.43
N ARG A 172 23.28 -4.46 83.95
CA ARG A 172 23.08 -4.10 85.37
C ARG A 172 23.42 -5.28 86.28
N ARG A 173 22.95 -6.50 86.00
CA ARG A 173 23.22 -7.72 86.72
C ARG A 173 24.69 -8.10 86.69
N GLN A 174 25.38 -7.89 85.58
CA GLN A 174 26.83 -8.13 85.47
C GLN A 174 27.63 -7.24 86.40
N GLY A 175 27.22 -5.96 86.64
CA GLY A 175 27.77 -5.07 87.60
C GLY A 175 27.56 -5.62 89.10
N ALA A 176 26.30 -5.94 89.39
CA ALA A 176 25.93 -6.47 90.71
C ALA A 176 26.61 -7.83 91.03
N ALA A 177 26.86 -8.68 90.06
CA ALA A 177 27.59 -9.94 90.23
C ALA A 177 29.07 -9.70 90.56
N ARG A 178 29.71 -8.68 89.96
CA ARG A 178 31.11 -8.28 90.35
C ARG A 178 31.22 -7.80 91.79
N ASP A 179 30.14 -7.17 92.24
CA ASP A 179 30.07 -6.67 93.64
C ASP A 179 29.59 -7.77 94.60
N GLY A 180 29.37 -9.00 94.10
CA GLY A 180 28.93 -10.13 94.95
C GLY A 180 27.47 -10.06 95.40
N ALA A 181 26.65 -9.19 94.78
CA ALA A 181 25.27 -8.92 95.19
C ALA A 181 24.22 -9.86 94.60
N ILE A 182 24.59 -10.66 93.55
CA ILE A 182 23.71 -11.65 92.88
C ILE A 182 24.43 -12.98 92.62
N SER A 183 23.68 -14.06 92.47
CA SER A 183 24.21 -15.41 92.11
C SER A 183 24.65 -15.56 90.70
N GLY A 184 25.59 -16.49 90.42
CA GLY A 184 26.00 -16.85 89.04
C GLY A 184 24.83 -17.40 88.22
N GLU A 185 23.86 -18.06 88.85
CA GLU A 185 22.64 -18.55 88.21
C GLU A 185 21.75 -17.40 87.69
N GLU A 186 21.55 -16.37 88.51
CA GLU A 186 20.79 -15.17 88.09
C GLU A 186 21.44 -14.43 86.91
N LEU A 187 22.80 -14.39 86.89
CA LEU A 187 23.52 -13.81 85.72
C LEU A 187 23.38 -14.68 84.47
N SER A 188 23.41 -16.02 84.60
CA SER A 188 23.19 -16.97 83.55
C SER A 188 21.78 -16.78 82.96
N HIS A 189 20.75 -16.73 83.76
CA HIS A 189 19.37 -16.46 83.34
C HIS A 189 19.23 -15.14 82.54
N ALA A 190 19.93 -14.10 82.94
CA ALA A 190 19.93 -12.85 82.20
C ALA A 190 20.66 -12.95 80.87
N SER A 191 21.75 -13.74 80.81
CA SER A 191 22.44 -14.08 79.53
C SER A 191 21.54 -14.85 78.59
N ASP A 192 20.82 -15.85 79.11
CA ASP A 192 19.86 -16.66 78.31
C ASP A 192 18.71 -15.81 77.79
N ALA A 193 18.24 -14.83 78.59
CA ALA A 193 17.24 -13.85 78.16
C ALA A 193 17.74 -12.99 76.97
N VAL A 194 19.00 -12.54 76.97
CA VAL A 194 19.60 -11.83 75.80
C VAL A 194 19.68 -12.72 74.59
N THR A 195 20.08 -13.98 74.73
CA THR A 195 20.19 -14.94 73.65
C THR A 195 18.81 -15.22 73.00
N THR A 196 17.78 -15.41 73.82
CA THR A 196 16.40 -15.59 73.41
C THR A 196 15.86 -14.37 72.66
N ALA A 197 16.08 -13.15 73.22
CA ALA A 197 15.66 -11.92 72.58
C ALA A 197 16.39 -11.69 71.20
N ARG A 198 17.68 -12.07 71.13
CA ARG A 198 18.43 -12.00 69.84
C ARG A 198 17.87 -12.98 68.77
N ALA A 199 17.52 -14.19 69.24
CA ALA A 199 16.89 -15.16 68.36
C ALA A 199 15.50 -14.68 67.85
N ALA A 200 14.71 -14.05 68.72
CA ALA A 200 13.44 -13.45 68.37
C ALA A 200 13.59 -12.31 67.31
N LEU A 201 14.60 -11.46 67.46
CA LEU A 201 14.91 -10.42 66.46
C LEU A 201 15.31 -11.01 65.12
N ALA A 202 16.17 -12.04 65.13
CA ALA A 202 16.57 -12.74 63.88
C ALA A 202 15.37 -13.38 63.17
N LEU A 203 14.43 -13.95 63.91
CA LEU A 203 13.19 -14.50 63.35
C LEU A 203 12.31 -13.39 62.74
N ALA A 204 12.13 -12.26 63.41
CA ALA A 204 11.36 -11.14 62.88
C ALA A 204 12.00 -10.57 61.60
N GLN A 205 13.35 -10.47 61.55
CA GLN A 205 14.08 -10.06 60.34
C GLN A 205 13.89 -11.05 59.17
N ALA A 206 13.93 -12.35 59.45
CA ALA A 206 13.69 -13.39 58.45
C ALA A 206 12.25 -13.33 57.88
N LYS A 207 11.24 -13.10 58.74
CA LYS A 207 9.84 -12.89 58.31
C LYS A 207 9.71 -11.69 57.38
N LYS A 208 10.32 -10.52 57.72
CA LYS A 208 10.31 -9.35 56.86
C LYS A 208 10.97 -9.62 55.53
N ALA A 209 12.12 -10.28 55.52
CA ALA A 209 12.82 -10.66 54.26
C ALA A 209 11.96 -11.56 53.40
N GLN A 210 11.25 -12.52 54.00
CA GLN A 210 10.30 -13.37 53.26
C GLN A 210 9.15 -12.57 52.68
N ALA A 211 8.48 -11.71 53.45
CA ALA A 211 7.39 -10.87 52.95
C ALA A 211 7.87 -9.92 51.84
N ALA A 212 9.05 -9.31 52.00
CA ALA A 212 9.63 -8.40 51.05
C ALA A 212 10.06 -9.06 49.73
N SER A 213 10.33 -10.38 49.71
CA SER A 213 10.89 -11.09 48.52
C SER A 213 10.05 -10.95 47.29
N THR A 214 8.72 -10.79 47.39
CA THR A 214 7.77 -10.68 46.26
C THR A 214 7.55 -9.25 45.79
N VAL A 215 7.97 -8.25 46.55
CA VAL A 215 7.76 -6.82 46.24
C VAL A 215 9.04 -6.01 46.22
N SER A 216 10.17 -6.62 46.55
CA SER A 216 11.46 -5.96 46.61
C SER A 216 11.89 -5.42 45.25
N GLY A 217 12.32 -4.14 45.22
CA GLY A 217 12.79 -3.48 44.00
C GLY A 217 11.69 -3.02 43.02
N THR A 218 10.41 -3.17 43.39
CA THR A 218 9.27 -2.72 42.57
C THR A 218 8.35 -1.82 43.40
N ASP A 219 7.54 -1.02 42.75
CA ASP A 219 6.34 -0.39 43.31
C ASP A 219 5.09 -1.16 42.88
N VAL A 220 3.91 -0.77 43.32
CA VAL A 220 2.66 -1.44 42.97
C VAL A 220 2.45 -1.43 41.43
N SER A 221 2.82 -0.35 40.76
CA SER A 221 2.60 -0.20 39.30
C SER A 221 3.61 -0.97 38.46
N SER A 222 4.81 -1.20 38.98
CA SER A 222 5.90 -1.92 38.32
C SER A 222 6.03 -3.39 38.77
N ASN A 223 5.18 -3.84 39.68
CA ASN A 223 5.18 -5.24 40.14
C ASN A 223 4.78 -6.18 38.98
N PRO A 224 5.50 -7.29 38.75
CA PRO A 224 5.24 -8.23 37.64
C PRO A 224 3.79 -8.74 37.60
N GLN A 225 3.16 -8.98 38.74
CA GLN A 225 1.77 -9.43 38.82
C GLN A 225 0.79 -8.36 38.31
N VAL A 226 1.03 -7.10 38.62
CA VAL A 226 0.22 -5.98 38.12
C VAL A 226 0.50 -5.74 36.63
N LEU A 227 1.77 -5.84 36.21
CA LEU A 227 2.13 -5.72 34.76
C LEU A 227 1.49 -6.81 33.90
N ALA A 228 1.40 -8.04 34.40
CA ALA A 228 0.70 -9.12 33.71
C ALA A 228 -0.81 -8.79 33.55
N ALA A 229 -1.45 -8.31 34.63
CA ALA A 229 -2.84 -7.91 34.57
C ALA A 229 -3.09 -6.68 33.65
N ILE A 230 -2.15 -5.74 33.59
CA ILE A 230 -2.17 -4.62 32.64
C ILE A 230 -2.11 -5.14 31.19
N ALA A 231 -1.26 -6.14 30.91
CA ALA A 231 -1.17 -6.73 29.59
C ALA A 231 -2.48 -7.42 29.17
N ASP A 232 -3.17 -8.06 30.12
CA ASP A 232 -4.48 -8.67 29.86
C ASP A 232 -5.56 -7.61 29.56
N VAL A 233 -5.59 -6.49 30.28
CA VAL A 233 -6.48 -5.35 29.97
C VAL A 233 -6.18 -4.80 28.57
N ARG A 234 -4.91 -4.61 28.22
CA ARG A 234 -4.53 -4.14 26.88
C ARG A 234 -4.98 -5.11 25.79
N ARG A 235 -4.83 -6.41 26.02
CA ARG A 235 -5.28 -7.43 25.06
C ARG A 235 -6.80 -7.35 24.88
N ALA A 236 -7.57 -7.34 25.95
CA ALA A 236 -9.02 -7.23 25.89
C ALA A 236 -9.49 -5.93 25.20
N ALA A 237 -8.77 -4.81 25.41
CA ALA A 237 -9.05 -3.55 24.74
C ALA A 237 -8.77 -3.61 23.23
N ILE A 238 -7.70 -4.29 22.80
CA ILE A 238 -7.41 -4.53 21.39
C ILE A 238 -8.52 -5.35 20.76
N ASP A 239 -8.92 -6.46 21.38
CA ASP A 239 -9.99 -7.34 20.89
C ASP A 239 -11.32 -6.58 20.80
N ALA A 240 -11.63 -5.72 21.78
CA ALA A 240 -12.81 -4.85 21.74
C ALA A 240 -12.73 -3.80 20.61
N SER A 241 -11.55 -3.25 20.32
CA SER A 241 -11.35 -2.31 19.21
C SER A 241 -11.59 -2.96 17.84
N HIS A 242 -11.33 -4.25 17.71
CA HIS A 242 -11.55 -5.02 16.50
C HIS A 242 -13.03 -5.24 16.17
N MET A 243 -13.93 -5.02 17.12
CA MET A 243 -15.38 -5.08 16.89
C MET A 243 -15.88 -3.89 16.04
N LYS A 244 -15.13 -2.82 15.95
CA LYS A 244 -15.40 -1.68 15.07
C LYS A 244 -14.46 -1.70 13.87
N ILE A 245 -14.98 -2.11 12.72
CA ILE A 245 -14.20 -2.20 11.48
C ILE A 245 -14.28 -0.85 10.79
N VAL A 246 -13.11 -0.23 10.59
CA VAL A 246 -12.98 1.10 9.99
C VAL A 246 -12.28 1.03 8.64
N ALA A 247 -12.52 2.04 7.79
CA ALA A 247 -11.88 2.15 6.49
C ALA A 247 -10.36 2.38 6.63
N PRO A 248 -9.51 1.51 6.07
CA PRO A 248 -8.06 1.68 6.12
C PRO A 248 -7.56 2.81 5.22
N VAL A 249 -8.31 3.15 4.18
CA VAL A 249 -8.00 4.18 3.20
C VAL A 249 -9.25 4.99 2.86
N THR A 250 -9.06 6.21 2.39
CA THR A 250 -10.12 7.00 1.75
C THR A 250 -10.37 6.45 0.35
N GLY A 251 -11.62 6.23 -0.04
CA GLY A 251 -11.95 5.68 -1.35
C GLY A 251 -13.43 5.40 -1.53
N ILE A 252 -13.75 4.57 -2.51
CA ILE A 252 -15.12 4.12 -2.77
C ILE A 252 -15.24 2.63 -2.44
N VAL A 253 -16.31 2.24 -1.77
CA VAL A 253 -16.65 0.84 -1.52
C VAL A 253 -16.99 0.19 -2.86
N ALA A 254 -16.16 -0.75 -3.30
CA ALA A 254 -16.32 -1.41 -4.59
C ALA A 254 -17.17 -2.68 -4.48
N GLN A 255 -16.99 -3.44 -3.41
CA GLN A 255 -17.67 -4.71 -3.21
C GLN A 255 -17.87 -4.96 -1.72
N ARG A 256 -19.13 -5.17 -1.31
CA ARG A 256 -19.51 -5.64 0.01
C ARG A 256 -19.99 -7.09 -0.11
N THR A 257 -19.35 -7.98 0.65
CA THR A 257 -19.67 -9.42 0.64
C THR A 257 -20.46 -9.87 1.87
N VAL A 258 -20.50 -9.04 2.91
CA VAL A 258 -21.09 -9.34 4.20
C VAL A 258 -22.51 -8.79 4.33
N GLN A 259 -23.36 -9.47 5.11
CA GLN A 259 -24.75 -9.10 5.39
C GLN A 259 -24.95 -8.86 6.89
N LEU A 260 -26.00 -8.08 7.21
CA LEU A 260 -26.45 -7.86 8.59
C LEU A 260 -26.87 -9.20 9.23
N GLY A 261 -26.46 -9.44 10.47
CA GLY A 261 -26.70 -10.67 11.20
C GLY A 261 -25.82 -11.86 10.80
N GLN A 262 -24.97 -11.71 9.79
CA GLN A 262 -24.02 -12.75 9.37
C GLN A 262 -22.91 -12.91 10.42
N ARG A 263 -22.57 -14.16 10.75
CA ARG A 263 -21.38 -14.47 11.54
C ARG A 263 -20.16 -14.56 10.64
N VAL A 264 -19.11 -13.84 10.99
CA VAL A 264 -17.83 -13.81 10.27
C VAL A 264 -16.70 -14.36 11.14
N ALA A 265 -15.72 -14.98 10.52
CA ALA A 265 -14.49 -15.44 11.18
C ALA A 265 -13.35 -14.46 10.95
N ALA A 266 -12.32 -14.52 11.78
CA ALA A 266 -11.09 -13.78 11.55
C ALA A 266 -10.50 -14.07 10.15
N GLY A 267 -10.04 -13.03 9.44
CA GLY A 267 -9.51 -13.11 8.09
C GLY A 267 -10.58 -13.09 6.97
N THR A 268 -11.87 -13.15 7.30
CA THR A 268 -12.94 -13.10 6.29
C THR A 268 -12.96 -11.73 5.61
N PRO A 269 -12.89 -11.65 4.26
CA PRO A 269 -13.06 -10.39 3.55
C PRO A 269 -14.53 -9.94 3.63
N LEU A 270 -14.72 -8.69 4.07
CA LEU A 270 -16.04 -8.10 4.32
C LEU A 270 -16.44 -7.12 3.23
N MET A 271 -15.49 -6.31 2.78
CA MET A 271 -15.68 -5.38 1.67
C MET A 271 -14.32 -4.98 1.07
N ALA A 272 -14.36 -4.35 -0.11
CA ALA A 272 -13.21 -3.80 -0.77
C ALA A 272 -13.37 -2.28 -0.92
N VAL A 273 -12.30 -1.52 -0.62
CA VAL A 273 -12.26 -0.06 -0.79
C VAL A 273 -11.19 0.27 -1.83
N VAL A 274 -11.55 1.11 -2.79
CA VAL A 274 -10.68 1.53 -3.88
C VAL A 274 -10.40 3.02 -3.76
N PRO A 275 -9.12 3.44 -3.54
CA PRO A 275 -8.73 4.82 -3.56
C PRO A 275 -8.60 5.32 -5.00
N LEU A 276 -9.53 6.16 -5.47
CA LEU A 276 -9.55 6.66 -6.85
C LEU A 276 -8.54 7.79 -7.12
N ASP A 277 -7.94 8.36 -6.09
CA ASP A 277 -6.92 9.41 -6.19
C ASP A 277 -5.51 8.89 -6.46
N SER A 278 -5.33 7.57 -6.40
CA SER A 278 -4.05 6.89 -6.56
C SER A 278 -4.09 5.74 -7.58
N VAL A 279 -4.98 5.84 -8.55
CA VAL A 279 -5.02 4.91 -9.69
C VAL A 279 -3.90 5.24 -10.69
N TRP A 280 -3.50 4.24 -11.46
CA TRP A 280 -2.53 4.36 -12.53
C TRP A 280 -3.06 3.69 -13.80
N VAL A 281 -2.34 3.81 -14.90
CA VAL A 281 -2.65 3.10 -16.14
C VAL A 281 -1.59 2.04 -16.38
N ASP A 282 -2.03 0.82 -16.63
CA ASP A 282 -1.19 -0.25 -17.15
C ASP A 282 -1.45 -0.32 -18.67
N ALA A 283 -0.49 0.19 -19.45
CA ALA A 283 -0.57 0.31 -20.89
C ALA A 283 0.31 -0.75 -21.56
N ASN A 284 -0.28 -1.61 -22.39
CA ASN A 284 0.41 -2.71 -23.04
C ASN A 284 1.00 -2.25 -24.38
N PHE A 285 2.32 -2.06 -24.42
CA PHE A 285 3.05 -1.70 -25.64
C PHE A 285 3.62 -2.94 -26.31
N ARG A 286 3.67 -2.92 -27.64
CA ARG A 286 4.29 -3.99 -28.45
C ARG A 286 5.80 -4.03 -28.21
N GLU A 287 6.41 -5.20 -28.31
CA GLU A 287 7.85 -5.40 -28.21
C GLU A 287 8.66 -4.40 -29.05
N THR A 288 8.21 -4.12 -30.27
CA THR A 288 8.86 -3.18 -31.21
C THR A 288 8.84 -1.73 -30.76
N GLN A 289 7.89 -1.33 -29.88
CA GLN A 289 7.75 0.03 -29.36
C GLN A 289 8.64 0.27 -28.13
N LEU A 290 9.03 -0.79 -27.42
CA LEU A 290 9.79 -0.70 -26.18
C LEU A 290 11.16 -0.04 -26.33
N GLN A 291 11.77 -0.13 -27.53
CA GLN A 291 13.07 0.52 -27.81
C GLN A 291 13.02 2.03 -27.59
N HIS A 292 11.87 2.68 -27.74
CA HIS A 292 11.67 4.12 -27.60
C HIS A 292 11.14 4.54 -26.22
N LEU A 293 10.75 3.58 -25.37
CA LEU A 293 10.16 3.87 -24.06
C LEU A 293 11.23 3.98 -22.97
N ARG A 294 11.11 5.01 -22.13
CA ARG A 294 12.00 5.28 -20.99
C ARG A 294 11.18 5.72 -19.77
N VAL A 295 11.68 5.40 -18.59
CA VAL A 295 11.10 5.87 -17.33
C VAL A 295 11.19 7.40 -17.26
N GLY A 296 10.11 8.05 -16.82
CA GLY A 296 10.00 9.50 -16.69
C GLY A 296 9.48 10.22 -17.91
N GLN A 297 9.29 9.54 -19.08
CA GLN A 297 8.68 10.15 -20.25
C GLN A 297 7.26 10.64 -19.96
N PRO A 298 6.87 11.82 -20.49
CA PRO A 298 5.52 12.34 -20.36
C PRO A 298 4.55 11.52 -21.19
N VAL A 299 3.36 11.30 -20.63
CA VAL A 299 2.29 10.53 -21.24
C VAL A 299 1.00 11.33 -21.22
N THR A 300 0.27 11.26 -22.31
CA THR A 300 -1.09 11.78 -22.43
C THR A 300 -2.05 10.61 -22.48
N VAL A 301 -3.04 10.61 -21.59
CA VAL A 301 -4.05 9.54 -21.51
C VAL A 301 -5.42 10.12 -21.77
N THR A 302 -6.22 9.47 -22.59
CA THR A 302 -7.63 9.80 -22.84
C THR A 302 -8.49 8.61 -22.50
N ALA A 303 -9.56 8.84 -21.74
CA ALA A 303 -10.50 7.80 -21.34
C ALA A 303 -11.80 7.95 -22.13
N ASP A 304 -12.31 6.85 -22.64
CA ASP A 304 -13.53 6.86 -23.48
C ASP A 304 -14.76 7.36 -22.70
N VAL A 305 -14.78 7.15 -21.40
CA VAL A 305 -15.87 7.61 -20.51
C VAL A 305 -16.03 9.14 -20.49
N TYR A 306 -14.95 9.89 -20.72
CA TYR A 306 -14.97 11.36 -20.77
C TYR A 306 -14.83 11.91 -22.19
N GLY A 307 -14.66 11.03 -23.20
CA GLY A 307 -14.42 11.41 -24.58
C GLY A 307 -13.08 12.14 -24.76
N LYS A 308 -12.90 12.76 -25.95
CA LYS A 308 -11.64 13.43 -26.31
C LYS A 308 -11.42 14.79 -25.64
N GLY A 309 -12.42 15.30 -24.92
CA GLY A 309 -12.36 16.62 -24.27
C GLY A 309 -11.59 16.63 -22.96
N VAL A 310 -11.43 15.50 -22.28
CA VAL A 310 -10.69 15.37 -21.04
C VAL A 310 -9.41 14.58 -21.29
N VAL A 311 -8.30 15.23 -21.02
CA VAL A 311 -6.96 14.66 -21.20
C VAL A 311 -6.30 14.59 -19.85
N PHE A 312 -5.77 13.42 -19.51
CA PHE A 312 -4.99 13.19 -18.31
C PHE A 312 -3.50 13.20 -18.66
N HIS A 313 -2.72 13.86 -17.81
CA HIS A 313 -1.27 13.90 -17.93
C HIS A 313 -0.63 12.92 -16.95
N GLY A 314 0.39 12.26 -17.40
CA GLY A 314 1.10 11.28 -16.60
C GLY A 314 2.56 11.14 -16.97
N LYS A 315 3.23 10.23 -16.29
CA LYS A 315 4.63 9.87 -16.55
C LYS A 315 4.80 8.35 -16.50
N VAL A 316 5.68 7.84 -17.34
CA VAL A 316 6.10 6.43 -17.28
C VAL A 316 6.81 6.19 -15.95
N LEU A 317 6.26 5.32 -15.11
CA LEU A 317 6.88 4.89 -13.84
C LEU A 317 7.86 3.75 -14.04
N GLY A 318 7.54 2.83 -14.94
CA GLY A 318 8.37 1.66 -15.18
C GLY A 318 7.78 0.76 -16.26
N LEU A 319 8.65 -0.07 -16.82
CA LEU A 319 8.29 -1.10 -17.77
C LEU A 319 8.20 -2.44 -17.02
N GLY A 320 7.21 -3.26 -17.33
CA GLY A 320 7.03 -4.59 -16.76
C GLY A 320 8.21 -5.51 -17.04
N ALA A 321 8.50 -6.42 -16.14
CA ALA A 321 9.62 -7.36 -16.24
C ALA A 321 9.42 -8.43 -17.33
N GLY A 322 8.22 -8.56 -17.90
CA GLY A 322 7.91 -9.53 -18.96
C GLY A 322 6.56 -9.27 -19.61
N SER A 323 6.27 -10.03 -20.67
CA SER A 323 4.97 -9.99 -21.35
C SER A 323 3.88 -10.65 -20.50
N GLY A 324 2.62 -10.27 -20.71
CA GLY A 324 1.48 -10.88 -20.02
C GLY A 324 1.43 -12.40 -20.16
N ASN A 325 1.87 -12.95 -21.30
CA ASN A 325 1.94 -14.39 -21.52
C ASN A 325 2.99 -15.09 -20.65
N ALA A 326 4.08 -14.41 -20.28
CA ALA A 326 5.13 -14.99 -19.43
C ALA A 326 4.67 -15.24 -18.00
N PHE A 327 3.66 -14.48 -17.53
CA PHE A 327 3.09 -14.59 -16.18
C PHE A 327 1.69 -15.22 -16.15
N SER A 328 1.20 -15.71 -17.30
CA SER A 328 -0.11 -16.38 -17.33
C SER A 328 -0.02 -17.76 -16.66
N LEU A 329 -1.11 -18.16 -15.99
CA LEU A 329 -1.20 -19.45 -15.29
C LEU A 329 -1.04 -20.66 -16.25
N LEU A 330 -1.45 -20.48 -17.51
CA LEU A 330 -1.31 -21.45 -18.60
C LEU A 330 -0.68 -20.73 -19.81
N PRO A 331 0.66 -20.69 -19.92
CA PRO A 331 1.32 -20.13 -21.08
C PRO A 331 0.91 -20.88 -22.34
N PRO A 332 0.59 -20.19 -23.45
CA PRO A 332 0.25 -20.87 -24.70
C PRO A 332 1.45 -21.68 -25.20
N GLN A 333 1.29 -23.01 -25.23
CA GLN A 333 2.29 -23.93 -25.76
C GLN A 333 2.05 -24.15 -27.25
N ASN A 334 2.98 -23.72 -28.10
CA ASN A 334 2.96 -24.03 -29.53
C ASN A 334 3.45 -25.46 -29.76
N ALA A 335 2.65 -26.46 -29.34
CA ALA A 335 3.02 -27.88 -29.39
C ALA A 335 2.80 -28.54 -30.80
N SER A 336 2.24 -27.80 -31.78
CA SER A 336 1.79 -28.37 -33.04
C SER A 336 2.72 -28.15 -34.24
N GLY A 337 4.02 -27.99 -34.04
CA GLY A 337 5.03 -28.08 -35.11
C GLY A 337 5.21 -26.90 -36.06
N ASN A 338 4.31 -25.95 -36.11
CA ASN A 338 4.44 -24.75 -36.93
C ASN A 338 4.65 -23.54 -36.02
N TRP A 339 5.91 -23.11 -35.86
CA TRP A 339 6.23 -21.94 -35.04
C TRP A 339 5.84 -20.65 -35.76
N ILE A 340 4.97 -19.85 -35.15
CA ILE A 340 4.58 -18.52 -35.66
C ILE A 340 5.06 -17.50 -34.65
N LYS A 341 5.85 -16.52 -35.09
CA LYS A 341 6.26 -15.39 -34.25
C LYS A 341 5.04 -14.49 -33.94
N ILE A 342 4.59 -14.50 -32.69
CA ILE A 342 3.53 -13.62 -32.21
C ILE A 342 4.19 -12.44 -31.49
N VAL A 343 3.83 -11.21 -31.89
CA VAL A 343 4.32 -9.98 -31.24
C VAL A 343 3.78 -9.94 -29.82
N GLN A 344 4.69 -9.94 -28.84
CA GLN A 344 4.35 -9.86 -27.44
C GLN A 344 4.09 -8.42 -27.01
N ARG A 345 3.27 -8.25 -25.97
CA ARG A 345 3.02 -6.95 -25.33
C ARG A 345 3.57 -6.95 -23.92
N VAL A 346 4.18 -5.85 -23.52
CA VAL A 346 4.73 -5.64 -22.18
C VAL A 346 3.97 -4.50 -21.52
N PRO A 347 3.45 -4.68 -20.29
CA PRO A 347 2.76 -3.64 -19.58
C PRO A 347 3.75 -2.54 -19.15
N VAL A 348 3.37 -1.30 -19.38
CA VAL A 348 4.09 -0.10 -18.94
C VAL A 348 3.19 0.63 -17.98
N ARG A 349 3.70 0.85 -16.75
CA ARG A 349 2.96 1.55 -15.70
C ARG A 349 3.13 3.05 -15.84
N ILE A 350 2.00 3.76 -15.88
CA ILE A 350 1.92 5.21 -16.05
C ILE A 350 1.23 5.80 -14.82
N ALA A 351 1.93 6.68 -14.09
CA ALA A 351 1.31 7.47 -13.04
C ALA A 351 0.54 8.64 -13.65
N LEU A 352 -0.64 8.91 -13.13
CA LEU A 352 -1.48 10.05 -13.51
C LEU A 352 -1.36 11.17 -12.49
N ASP A 353 -1.70 12.39 -12.89
CA ASP A 353 -1.75 13.54 -11.97
C ASP A 353 -2.92 13.39 -10.99
N PRO A 354 -2.67 13.38 -9.67
CA PRO A 354 -3.73 13.26 -8.67
C PRO A 354 -4.73 14.43 -8.68
N ALA A 355 -4.35 15.61 -9.18
CA ALA A 355 -5.26 16.76 -9.28
C ALA A 355 -6.31 16.54 -10.37
N GLU A 356 -5.90 15.99 -11.52
CA GLU A 356 -6.79 15.64 -12.63
C GLU A 356 -7.71 14.48 -12.25
N LEU A 357 -7.21 13.47 -11.52
CA LEU A 357 -8.02 12.36 -11.02
C LEU A 357 -9.09 12.80 -10.02
N ARG A 358 -8.83 13.84 -9.22
CA ARG A 358 -9.85 14.40 -8.31
C ARG A 358 -10.93 15.16 -9.06
N ALA A 359 -10.56 15.85 -10.16
CA ALA A 359 -11.52 16.57 -11.00
C ALA A 359 -12.36 15.60 -11.85
N HIS A 360 -11.73 14.55 -12.36
CA HIS A 360 -12.34 13.55 -13.24
C HIS A 360 -11.96 12.13 -12.78
N PRO A 361 -12.66 11.56 -11.78
CA PRO A 361 -12.27 10.27 -11.19
C PRO A 361 -12.34 9.12 -12.20
N LEU A 362 -11.24 8.42 -12.40
CA LEU A 362 -11.18 7.20 -13.21
C LEU A 362 -11.46 5.98 -12.33
N ARG A 363 -12.24 5.05 -12.85
CA ARG A 363 -12.55 3.78 -12.18
C ARG A 363 -11.63 2.68 -12.70
N ILE A 364 -11.27 1.76 -11.82
CA ILE A 364 -10.46 0.59 -12.19
C ILE A 364 -11.18 -0.23 -13.25
N GLY A 365 -10.41 -0.73 -14.23
CA GLY A 365 -10.92 -1.55 -15.32
C GLY A 365 -11.43 -0.77 -16.53
N LEU A 366 -11.46 0.57 -16.52
CA LEU A 366 -11.80 1.36 -17.69
C LEU A 366 -10.68 1.28 -18.73
N SER A 367 -11.08 1.14 -20.00
CA SER A 367 -10.16 1.23 -21.13
C SER A 367 -9.78 2.69 -21.40
N VAL A 368 -8.52 2.90 -21.75
CA VAL A 368 -7.97 4.21 -22.06
C VAL A 368 -6.99 4.13 -23.23
N ASN A 369 -6.78 5.26 -23.90
CA ASN A 369 -5.74 5.39 -24.92
C ASN A 369 -4.54 6.13 -24.30
N ALA A 370 -3.35 5.55 -24.41
CA ALA A 370 -2.12 6.13 -23.88
C ALA A 370 -1.18 6.51 -25.04
N VAL A 371 -0.69 7.75 -25.01
CA VAL A 371 0.28 8.29 -25.95
C VAL A 371 1.50 8.79 -25.18
N VAL A 372 2.64 8.15 -25.39
CA VAL A 372 3.92 8.47 -24.77
C VAL A 372 4.73 9.34 -25.71
N ALA A 373 5.23 10.47 -25.22
CA ALA A 373 6.17 11.30 -25.99
C ALA A 373 7.58 10.72 -25.87
N THR A 374 8.11 10.22 -26.99
CA THR A 374 9.38 9.48 -27.06
C THR A 374 10.54 10.32 -27.59
N SER A 375 10.38 11.64 -27.67
CA SER A 375 11.41 12.56 -28.11
C SER A 375 12.68 12.55 -27.23
N ASN A 376 12.56 12.20 -25.96
CA ASN A 376 13.67 12.08 -25.03
C ASN A 376 13.93 10.62 -24.65
N LEU A 377 15.09 10.09 -25.04
CA LEU A 377 15.54 8.73 -24.75
C LEU A 377 16.59 8.66 -23.62
N SER A 378 16.84 9.75 -22.88
CA SER A 378 17.89 9.81 -21.85
C SER A 378 17.51 9.11 -20.54
N GLY A 379 16.24 8.75 -20.33
CA GLY A 379 15.76 8.04 -19.14
C GLY A 379 16.26 6.59 -19.07
N PRO A 380 16.28 5.96 -17.87
CA PRO A 380 16.61 4.55 -17.74
C PRO A 380 15.48 3.66 -18.30
N MET A 381 15.82 2.45 -18.76
CA MET A 381 14.85 1.43 -19.19
C MET A 381 14.24 0.68 -17.98
N VAL A 382 14.95 0.65 -16.86
CA VAL A 382 14.51 -0.01 -15.63
C VAL A 382 14.29 1.06 -14.56
N ALA A 383 13.15 1.02 -13.89
CA ALA A 383 12.89 1.91 -12.76
C ALA A 383 13.92 1.66 -11.65
N GLY A 384 14.53 2.74 -11.14
CA GLY A 384 15.34 2.64 -9.93
C GLY A 384 14.50 2.23 -8.72
N SER A 385 15.14 1.80 -7.64
CA SER A 385 14.48 1.51 -6.36
C SER A 385 13.91 2.81 -5.77
N ALA A 386 12.77 3.26 -6.29
CA ALA A 386 11.98 4.27 -5.61
C ALA A 386 11.20 3.56 -4.50
N ALA A 387 11.35 4.02 -3.26
CA ALA A 387 10.47 3.59 -2.19
C ALA A 387 9.01 3.82 -2.64
N PRO A 388 8.11 2.85 -2.40
CA PRO A 388 6.72 3.01 -2.79
C PRO A 388 6.19 4.29 -2.14
N ALA A 389 5.76 5.24 -2.97
CA ALA A 389 5.15 6.47 -2.50
C ALA A 389 3.90 6.11 -1.68
N GLY A 390 3.93 6.38 -0.40
CA GLY A 390 2.79 6.22 0.49
C GLY A 390 2.50 4.78 0.91
N GLY A 391 3.41 4.15 1.63
CA GLY A 391 3.06 3.00 2.44
C GLY A 391 1.94 3.41 3.39
N VAL A 392 0.71 2.91 3.16
CA VAL A 392 -0.40 3.07 4.09
C VAL A 392 -0.06 2.25 5.32
N GLN A 393 0.56 2.88 6.32
CA GLN A 393 0.75 2.25 7.63
C GLN A 393 -0.59 2.28 8.36
N GLN A 394 -1.06 1.12 8.74
CA GLN A 394 -2.20 0.99 9.63
C GLN A 394 -1.72 1.32 11.04
N SER A 395 -2.45 2.18 11.75
CA SER A 395 -2.18 2.46 13.17
C SER A 395 -2.28 1.16 13.97
N LEU A 396 -1.24 0.83 14.72
CA LEU A 396 -1.28 -0.31 15.65
C LEU A 396 -2.19 0.06 16.84
N ASP A 397 -3.01 -0.90 17.25
CA ASP A 397 -4.05 -0.75 18.25
C ASP A 397 -3.48 -0.67 19.67
N GLY A 398 -4.15 -0.01 20.58
CA GLY A 398 -3.76 0.16 21.98
C GLY A 398 -3.36 1.60 22.32
N GLY A 399 -4.12 2.54 21.81
CA GLY A 399 -3.85 3.97 21.94
C GLY A 399 -3.85 4.51 23.37
N PRO A 400 -3.58 5.82 23.53
CA PRO A 400 -3.46 6.51 24.83
C PRO A 400 -4.70 6.37 25.73
N GLU A 401 -5.85 6.01 25.17
CA GLU A 401 -7.10 5.79 25.91
C GLU A 401 -7.03 4.57 26.82
N VAL A 402 -6.46 3.46 26.36
CA VAL A 402 -6.26 2.24 27.16
C VAL A 402 -5.30 2.49 28.28
N ASP A 403 -4.21 3.22 28.04
CA ASP A 403 -3.26 3.58 29.11
C ASP A 403 -3.89 4.53 30.15
N ALA A 404 -4.79 5.42 29.74
CA ALA A 404 -5.55 6.27 30.66
C ALA A 404 -6.51 5.43 31.52
N GLN A 405 -7.17 4.44 30.94
CA GLN A 405 -8.05 3.51 31.64
C GLN A 405 -7.28 2.67 32.67
N VAL A 406 -6.16 2.09 32.27
CA VAL A 406 -5.24 1.36 33.17
C VAL A 406 -4.84 2.23 34.34
N ARG A 407 -4.38 3.46 34.12
CA ARG A 407 -4.01 4.39 35.18
C ARG A 407 -5.17 4.69 36.14
N ARG A 408 -6.39 4.85 35.63
CA ARG A 408 -7.60 5.07 36.42
C ARG A 408 -7.88 3.89 37.35
N ILE A 409 -7.85 2.66 36.82
CA ILE A 409 -8.09 1.44 37.60
C ILE A 409 -7.04 1.28 38.69
N ILE A 410 -5.76 1.53 38.41
CA ILE A 410 -4.68 1.48 39.38
C ILE A 410 -4.93 2.54 40.49
N ALA A 411 -5.21 3.78 40.12
CA ALA A 411 -5.46 4.87 41.06
C ALA A 411 -6.63 4.58 42.01
N GLN A 412 -7.76 4.09 41.49
CA GLN A 412 -8.93 3.70 42.26
C GLN A 412 -8.63 2.59 43.28
N ASN A 413 -7.77 1.62 42.93
CA ASN A 413 -7.44 0.49 43.79
C ASN A 413 -6.26 0.77 44.75
N LEU A 414 -5.48 1.83 44.49
CA LEU A 414 -4.46 2.33 45.45
C LEU A 414 -5.07 3.11 46.61
N GLY A 415 -6.36 3.48 46.55
CA GLY A 415 -7.04 4.22 47.62
C GLY A 415 -6.54 5.65 47.78
N ARG A 416 -6.05 6.30 46.72
CA ARG A 416 -5.61 7.71 46.72
C ARG A 416 -6.73 8.73 46.52
N ASP A 417 -7.96 8.27 46.36
CA ASP A 417 -9.16 9.13 46.23
C ASP A 417 -9.92 9.31 47.53
N ARG A 418 -9.19 9.57 48.67
CA ARG A 418 -9.78 10.10 49.92
C ARG A 418 -8.93 11.20 50.51
#